data_62bee143bcdb1da3050f1866a27291fd
#
_entry.id   62bee143bcdb1da3050f1866a27291fd
#
_cell.length_a   1.000
_cell.length_b   1.000
_cell.length_c   1.000
_cell.angle_alpha   90.00
_cell.angle_beta   90.00
_cell.angle_gamma   90.00
#
_symmetry.space_group_name_H-M   'P 1'
#
loop_
_entity.id
_entity.type
_entity.pdbx_description
1 polymer ?
#
loop_
_entity_poly.entity_id
_entity_poly.type
_entity_poly.pdbx_seq_one_letter_code
_entity_poly.pdbx_strand_id
1 'polypeptide(L)'
;NVYPDNPMGAGAEAMKYRFQWNFPILFSPHKTDGKYPLYAAGNMLFRSLDEGQSWQAISPDLTRNDKSKQGTSGGPITQDNTSVEYYCTIFALSESPITQGVIWAGSDDGLVHITRDGGKNWTNVTPKDL
;
A
#
# COMPACT_ATOMS: atom_id res chain seq x y z
N ASN A 1 9.17 12.33 -1.11
CA ASN A 1 9.21 11.06 -1.83
C ASN A 1 8.72 9.94 -0.93
N VAL A 2 7.73 9.17 -1.37
CA VAL A 2 7.21 8.02 -0.64
C VAL A 2 8.13 6.78 -0.78
N TYR A 3 8.99 6.77 -1.80
CA TYR A 3 10.01 5.73 -1.99
C TYR A 3 11.25 6.06 -1.14
N PRO A 4 11.47 5.36 -0.01
CA PRO A 4 12.64 5.61 0.83
C PRO A 4 13.94 5.03 0.25
N ASP A 5 13.83 4.01 -0.58
CA ASP A 5 14.95 3.28 -1.14
C ASP A 5 14.99 3.38 -2.67
N ASN A 6 16.14 3.11 -3.26
CA ASN A 6 16.25 2.96 -4.72
C ASN A 6 16.06 1.48 -5.08
N PRO A 7 14.88 1.08 -5.59
CA PRO A 7 14.58 -0.32 -5.87
C PRO A 7 15.09 -0.82 -7.22
N MET A 8 15.76 0.01 -8.01
CA MET A 8 16.21 -0.36 -9.35
C MET A 8 17.19 -1.54 -9.30
N GLY A 9 16.90 -2.59 -10.03
CA GLY A 9 17.72 -3.79 -10.12
C GLY A 9 17.46 -4.83 -9.04
N ALA A 10 16.53 -4.58 -8.10
CA ALA A 10 16.17 -5.52 -7.04
C ALA A 10 14.80 -6.15 -7.25
N GLY A 11 14.62 -7.42 -6.88
CA GLY A 11 13.31 -8.06 -6.82
C GLY A 11 12.51 -7.57 -5.61
N ALA A 12 11.19 -7.79 -5.64
CA ALA A 12 10.29 -7.36 -4.56
C ALA A 12 10.65 -7.95 -3.19
N GLU A 13 11.24 -9.14 -3.17
CA GLU A 13 11.67 -9.83 -1.94
C GLU A 13 12.73 -9.07 -1.15
N ALA A 14 13.54 -8.23 -1.82
CA ALA A 14 14.60 -7.45 -1.21
C ALA A 14 14.12 -6.09 -0.69
N MET A 15 12.88 -5.69 -0.97
CA MET A 15 12.37 -4.37 -0.65
C MET A 15 11.65 -4.34 0.70
N LYS A 16 11.95 -3.30 1.49
CA LYS A 16 11.22 -3.00 2.71
C LYS A 16 9.78 -2.57 2.42
N TYR A 17 9.61 -1.73 1.40
CA TYR A 17 8.31 -1.25 0.93
C TYR A 17 8.16 -1.58 -0.54
N ARG A 18 7.07 -2.24 -0.89
CA ARG A 18 6.73 -2.60 -2.26
C ARG A 18 5.65 -1.67 -2.79
N PHE A 19 5.89 -1.09 -3.95
CA PHE A 19 4.93 -0.25 -4.67
C PHE A 19 4.72 -0.82 -6.07
N GLN A 20 3.51 -0.67 -6.58
CA GLN A 20 3.13 -1.07 -7.94
C GLN A 20 3.03 0.16 -8.85
N TRP A 21 3.00 -0.03 -10.16
CA TRP A 21 2.76 1.03 -11.15
C TRP A 21 1.58 1.92 -10.77
N ASN A 22 0.46 1.29 -10.47
CA ASN A 22 -0.80 1.93 -10.14
C ASN A 22 -1.05 1.91 -8.64
N PHE A 23 -0.05 2.28 -7.85
CA PHE A 23 -0.28 2.34 -6.41
C PHE A 23 -1.33 3.42 -6.09
N PRO A 24 -2.26 3.12 -5.16
CA PRO A 24 -3.29 4.09 -4.79
C PRO A 24 -2.69 5.32 -4.12
N ILE A 25 -3.16 6.48 -4.56
CA ILE A 25 -2.88 7.76 -3.92
C ILE A 25 -4.17 8.58 -3.91
N LEU A 26 -4.57 9.08 -2.74
CA LEU A 26 -5.79 9.85 -2.59
C LEU A 26 -5.73 10.81 -1.42
N PHE A 27 -6.47 11.91 -1.52
CA PHE A 27 -6.74 12.77 -0.38
C PHE A 27 -7.92 12.24 0.44
N SER A 28 -7.80 12.33 1.77
CA SER A 28 -8.95 12.09 2.65
C SER A 28 -10.05 13.13 2.36
N PRO A 29 -11.33 12.75 2.36
CA PRO A 29 -12.43 13.71 2.34
C PRO A 29 -12.60 14.45 3.67
N HIS A 30 -11.88 14.06 4.72
CA HIS A 30 -11.98 14.62 6.06
C HIS A 30 -10.72 15.39 6.42
N LYS A 31 -10.88 16.56 7.03
CA LYS A 31 -9.74 17.35 7.52
C LYS A 31 -9.22 16.80 8.85
N THR A 32 -7.90 16.81 8.97
CA THR A 32 -7.18 16.58 10.23
C THR A 32 -6.27 17.79 10.48
N ASP A 33 -6.42 18.46 11.60
CA ASP A 33 -5.68 19.69 11.92
C ASP A 33 -5.77 20.76 10.83
N GLY A 34 -6.97 20.90 10.22
CA GLY A 34 -7.25 21.88 9.18
C GLY A 34 -6.73 21.52 7.77
N LYS A 35 -6.11 20.35 7.60
CA LYS A 35 -5.56 19.87 6.32
C LYS A 35 -6.23 18.56 5.91
N TYR A 36 -6.29 18.32 4.61
CA TYR A 36 -6.72 17.02 4.07
C TYR A 36 -5.51 16.07 4.03
N PRO A 37 -5.52 14.99 4.81
CA PRO A 37 -4.47 13.98 4.73
C PRO A 37 -4.35 13.39 3.32
N LEU A 38 -3.11 13.15 2.91
CA LEU A 38 -2.80 12.44 1.68
C LEU A 38 -2.41 11.01 2.04
N TYR A 39 -3.04 10.04 1.38
CA TYR A 39 -2.71 8.62 1.54
C TYR A 39 -2.02 8.09 0.31
N ALA A 40 -1.03 7.23 0.51
CA ALA A 40 -0.40 6.42 -0.53
C ALA A 40 -0.18 5.02 -0.02
N ALA A 41 -0.37 4.02 -0.87
CA ALA A 41 -0.28 2.62 -0.45
C ALA A 41 0.68 1.82 -1.32
N GLY A 42 1.59 1.12 -0.67
CA GLY A 42 2.40 0.04 -1.24
C GLY A 42 1.94 -1.28 -0.65
N ASN A 43 2.82 -2.01 0.02
CA ASN A 43 2.42 -3.13 0.88
C ASN A 43 1.86 -2.65 2.23
N MET A 44 2.17 -1.43 2.61
CA MET A 44 1.65 -0.73 3.78
C MET A 44 0.91 0.53 3.35
N LEU A 45 0.05 1.06 4.21
CA LEU A 45 -0.60 2.35 4.00
C LEU A 45 0.22 3.45 4.67
N PHE A 46 0.49 4.51 3.91
CA PHE A 46 1.20 5.70 4.37
C PHE A 46 0.28 6.92 4.36
N ARG A 47 0.48 7.80 5.34
CA ARG A 47 -0.23 9.06 5.47
C ARG A 47 0.74 10.22 5.50
N SER A 48 0.41 11.30 4.79
CA SER A 48 1.09 12.59 4.87
C SER A 48 0.13 13.67 5.30
N LEU A 49 0.56 14.55 6.19
CA LEU A 49 -0.17 15.75 6.63
C LEU A 49 0.45 17.04 6.09
N ASP A 50 1.50 16.95 5.28
CA ASP A 50 2.29 18.06 4.74
C ASP A 50 2.46 17.96 3.20
N GLU A 51 1.44 17.48 2.52
CA GLU A 51 1.38 17.38 1.06
C GLU A 51 2.49 16.50 0.45
N GLY A 52 2.85 15.43 1.15
CA GLY A 52 3.84 14.46 0.67
C GLY A 52 5.30 14.81 0.99
N GLN A 53 5.55 15.82 1.80
CA GLN A 53 6.92 16.14 2.24
C GLN A 53 7.44 15.10 3.23
N SER A 54 6.58 14.62 4.13
CA SER A 54 6.87 13.53 5.06
C SER A 54 5.73 12.50 5.09
N TRP A 55 6.07 11.26 5.40
CA TRP A 55 5.14 10.12 5.38
C TRP A 55 5.26 9.30 6.66
N GLN A 56 4.11 8.86 7.16
CA GLN A 56 4.00 7.96 8.31
C GLN A 56 3.29 6.70 7.89
N ALA A 57 3.89 5.53 8.15
CA ALA A 57 3.20 4.26 8.00
C ALA A 57 2.11 4.14 9.07
N ILE A 58 0.87 3.92 8.65
CA ILE A 58 -0.29 3.79 9.54
C ILE A 58 -0.94 2.40 9.48
N SER A 59 -0.27 1.45 8.86
CA SER A 59 -0.67 0.05 8.84
C SER A 59 0.54 -0.86 8.93
N PRO A 60 0.35 -2.14 9.36
CA PRO A 60 1.31 -3.19 9.05
C PRO A 60 1.26 -3.54 7.56
N ASP A 61 2.02 -4.55 7.12
CA ASP A 61 1.86 -5.14 5.79
C ASP A 61 0.46 -5.75 5.69
N LEU A 62 -0.35 -5.23 4.76
CA LEU A 62 -1.74 -5.65 4.55
C LEU A 62 -1.88 -6.68 3.42
N THR A 63 -0.78 -7.29 3.01
CA THR A 63 -0.71 -8.32 1.97
C THR A 63 -0.42 -9.68 2.58
N ARG A 64 -0.49 -10.74 1.76
CA ARG A 64 -0.03 -12.07 2.17
C ARG A 64 1.49 -12.14 2.34
N ASN A 65 2.21 -11.22 1.69
CA ASN A 65 3.67 -11.17 1.69
C ASN A 65 4.31 -12.51 1.31
N ASP A 66 3.77 -13.15 0.29
CA ASP A 66 4.24 -14.45 -0.19
C ASP A 66 5.58 -14.29 -0.91
N LYS A 67 6.65 -14.58 -0.22
CA LYS A 67 8.03 -14.45 -0.73
C LYS A 67 8.30 -15.28 -1.97
N SER A 68 7.60 -16.39 -2.16
CA SER A 68 7.75 -17.25 -3.33
C SER A 68 7.31 -16.59 -4.64
N LYS A 69 6.48 -15.55 -4.53
CA LYS A 69 5.92 -14.78 -5.67
C LYS A 69 6.54 -13.39 -5.82
N GLN A 70 7.55 -13.05 -5.02
CA GLN A 70 8.20 -11.74 -5.02
C GLN A 70 9.58 -11.76 -5.69
N GLY A 71 9.92 -12.84 -6.38
CA GLY A 71 11.17 -12.95 -7.13
C GLY A 71 11.23 -12.00 -8.32
N THR A 72 12.34 -12.02 -9.01
CA THR A 72 12.59 -11.22 -10.21
C THR A 72 11.60 -11.54 -11.32
N SER A 73 11.01 -10.53 -11.93
CA SER A 73 10.13 -10.64 -13.10
C SER A 73 10.95 -10.91 -14.38
N GLY A 74 10.26 -11.28 -15.48
CA GLY A 74 10.85 -11.37 -16.81
C GLY A 74 11.49 -12.70 -17.16
N GLY A 75 11.47 -13.69 -16.28
CA GLY A 75 11.95 -15.05 -16.52
C GLY A 75 13.47 -15.21 -16.49
N PRO A 76 13.97 -16.41 -16.85
CA PRO A 76 15.36 -16.77 -16.56
C PRO A 76 16.41 -16.13 -17.50
N ILE A 77 16.01 -15.68 -18.68
CA ILE A 77 16.94 -15.12 -19.67
C ILE A 77 17.02 -13.60 -19.56
N THR A 78 15.87 -12.95 -19.46
CA THR A 78 15.79 -11.48 -19.35
C THR A 78 15.00 -11.13 -18.10
N GLN A 79 15.71 -10.72 -17.06
CA GLN A 79 15.10 -10.27 -15.81
C GLN A 79 14.66 -8.82 -15.93
N ASP A 80 13.44 -8.54 -15.48
CA ASP A 80 12.90 -7.19 -15.41
C ASP A 80 12.77 -6.75 -13.95
N ASN A 81 13.63 -5.84 -13.53
CA ASN A 81 13.64 -5.24 -12.19
C ASN A 81 13.57 -3.72 -12.31
N THR A 82 12.54 -3.24 -13.01
CA THR A 82 12.34 -1.80 -13.27
C THR A 82 11.76 -1.03 -12.09
N SER A 83 11.64 -1.67 -10.93
CA SER A 83 11.19 -1.07 -9.67
C SER A 83 9.71 -0.71 -9.58
N VAL A 84 8.87 -1.20 -10.47
CA VAL A 84 7.46 -0.80 -10.56
C VAL A 84 6.46 -1.96 -10.70
N GLU A 85 6.94 -3.20 -10.92
CA GLU A 85 6.09 -4.38 -11.14
C GLU A 85 6.24 -5.37 -9.97
N TYR A 86 5.80 -4.94 -8.79
CA TYR A 86 5.91 -5.74 -7.58
C TYR A 86 4.56 -6.33 -7.16
N TYR A 87 4.55 -7.63 -6.92
CA TYR A 87 3.42 -8.36 -6.37
C TYR A 87 3.37 -8.24 -4.83
N CYS A 88 2.21 -8.51 -4.24
CA CYS A 88 1.89 -8.30 -2.83
C CYS A 88 1.89 -6.81 -2.47
N THR A 89 1.03 -6.06 -3.14
CA THR A 89 0.83 -4.63 -2.90
C THR A 89 -0.64 -4.30 -2.72
N ILE A 90 -0.93 -3.21 -2.03
CA ILE A 90 -2.28 -2.65 -1.95
C ILE A 90 -2.59 -2.04 -3.32
N PHE A 91 -3.69 -2.46 -3.92
CA PHE A 91 -4.12 -2.04 -5.25
C PHE A 91 -5.34 -1.13 -5.22
N ALA A 92 -6.18 -1.27 -4.21
CA ALA A 92 -7.39 -0.47 -4.02
C ALA A 92 -7.41 0.15 -2.62
N LEU A 93 -7.78 1.42 -2.55
CA LEU A 93 -7.85 2.17 -1.30
C LEU A 93 -9.04 3.12 -1.35
N SER A 94 -9.83 3.14 -0.29
CA SER A 94 -10.97 4.07 -0.17
C SER A 94 -11.21 4.42 1.28
N GLU A 95 -11.43 5.71 1.57
CA GLU A 95 -11.92 6.17 2.87
C GLU A 95 -13.40 6.50 2.79
N SER A 96 -14.15 6.18 3.82
CA SER A 96 -15.57 6.54 3.90
C SER A 96 -15.75 8.07 3.83
N PRO A 97 -16.59 8.59 2.93
CA PRO A 97 -16.88 10.01 2.89
C PRO A 97 -17.77 10.48 4.05
N ILE A 98 -18.39 9.55 4.75
CA ILE A 98 -19.34 9.83 5.85
C ILE A 98 -18.64 9.76 7.20
N THR A 99 -17.80 8.74 7.41
CA THR A 99 -17.16 8.48 8.71
C THR A 99 -15.65 8.58 8.57
N GLN A 100 -15.06 9.57 9.20
CA GLN A 100 -13.61 9.74 9.26
C GLN A 100 -12.92 8.54 9.89
N GLY A 101 -11.80 8.12 9.32
CA GLY A 101 -10.98 7.02 9.85
C GLY A 101 -11.44 5.63 9.46
N VAL A 102 -12.52 5.50 8.69
CA VAL A 102 -12.94 4.22 8.10
C VAL A 102 -12.32 4.09 6.73
N ILE A 103 -11.29 3.23 6.61
CA ILE A 103 -10.51 3.06 5.39
C ILE A 103 -10.51 1.59 4.99
N TRP A 104 -10.78 1.33 3.72
CA TRP A 104 -10.73 0.01 3.10
C TRP A 104 -9.46 -0.11 2.27
N ALA A 105 -8.77 -1.24 2.37
CA ALA A 105 -7.58 -1.56 1.57
C ALA A 105 -7.69 -2.96 0.99
N GLY A 106 -7.59 -3.08 -0.32
CA GLY A 106 -7.57 -4.34 -1.06
C GLY A 106 -6.20 -4.56 -1.71
N SER A 107 -5.63 -5.76 -1.53
CA SER A 107 -4.35 -6.13 -2.13
C SER A 107 -4.52 -6.94 -3.40
N ASP A 108 -3.51 -6.90 -4.27
CA ASP A 108 -3.48 -7.68 -5.52
C ASP A 108 -3.37 -9.19 -5.28
N ASP A 109 -3.00 -9.60 -4.09
CA ASP A 109 -2.94 -11.01 -3.67
C ASP A 109 -4.22 -11.50 -2.96
N GLY A 110 -5.30 -10.71 -3.03
CA GLY A 110 -6.66 -11.12 -2.68
C GLY A 110 -7.07 -10.92 -1.23
N LEU A 111 -6.37 -10.07 -0.47
CA LEU A 111 -6.80 -9.69 0.88
C LEU A 111 -7.56 -8.37 0.88
N VAL A 112 -8.56 -8.28 1.75
CA VAL A 112 -9.29 -7.04 2.02
C VAL A 112 -9.22 -6.75 3.51
N HIS A 113 -8.75 -5.56 3.85
CA HIS A 113 -8.65 -5.07 5.22
C HIS A 113 -9.45 -3.79 5.42
N ILE A 114 -9.93 -3.59 6.65
CA ILE A 114 -10.60 -2.36 7.07
C ILE A 114 -9.98 -1.85 8.38
N THR A 115 -9.84 -0.56 8.47
CA THR A 115 -9.67 0.15 9.76
C THR A 115 -10.87 1.04 10.03
N ARG A 116 -11.22 1.21 11.30
CA ARG A 116 -12.31 2.11 11.74
C ARG A 116 -11.82 3.21 12.68
N ASP A 117 -10.52 3.25 12.91
CA ASP A 117 -9.88 4.16 13.89
C ASP A 117 -8.66 4.89 13.31
N GLY A 118 -8.68 5.14 12.00
CA GLY A 118 -7.63 5.91 11.32
C GLY A 118 -6.30 5.17 11.17
N GLY A 119 -6.33 3.84 11.19
CA GLY A 119 -5.14 3.01 11.00
C GLY A 119 -4.54 2.44 12.29
N LYS A 120 -5.11 2.69 13.45
CA LYS A 120 -4.61 2.12 14.72
C LYS A 120 -4.81 0.61 14.78
N ASN A 121 -5.95 0.12 14.29
CA ASN A 121 -6.27 -1.31 14.21
C ASN A 121 -6.79 -1.66 12.83
N TRP A 122 -6.34 -2.79 12.30
CA TRP A 122 -6.74 -3.31 11.00
C TRP A 122 -7.34 -4.70 11.14
N THR A 123 -8.47 -4.92 10.48
CA THR A 123 -9.19 -6.19 10.48
C THR A 123 -9.22 -6.77 9.08
N ASN A 124 -8.83 -8.02 8.93
CA ASN A 124 -8.98 -8.76 7.68
C ASN A 124 -10.45 -9.16 7.52
N VAL A 125 -11.09 -8.63 6.50
CA VAL A 125 -12.50 -8.88 6.17
C VAL A 125 -12.67 -9.57 4.82
N THR A 126 -11.62 -10.23 4.33
CA THR A 126 -11.63 -10.97 3.08
C THR A 126 -12.76 -12.02 3.09
N PRO A 127 -13.67 -11.99 2.10
CA PRO A 127 -14.70 -13.02 2.00
C PRO A 127 -14.09 -14.42 1.87
N LYS A 128 -14.70 -15.39 2.55
CA LYS A 128 -14.19 -16.78 2.55
C LYS A 128 -14.41 -17.51 1.23
N ASP A 129 -15.34 -17.01 0.41
CA ASP A 129 -15.78 -17.65 -0.83
C ASP A 129 -15.25 -16.94 -2.09
N LEU A 130 -14.16 -16.22 -1.98
CA LEU A 130 -13.45 -15.61 -3.11
C LEU A 130 -12.37 -16.53 -3.64
#